data_b882860b0660451018c4f5eb256550f3
#
_entry.id   b882860b0660451018c4f5eb256550f3
#
_cell.length_a   1.000
_cell.length_b   1.000
_cell.length_c   1.000
_cell.angle_alpha   90.00
_cell.angle_beta   90.00
_cell.angle_gamma   90.00
#
_symmetry.space_group_name_H-M   'P 1'
#
loop_
_entity.id
_entity.type
_entity.pdbx_description
1 polymer ?
#
loop_
_entity_poly.entity_id
_entity_poly.type
_entity_poly.pdbx_seq_one_letter_code
_entity_poly.pdbx_strand_id
1 'polypeptide(L)'
;MEEYKVKFIDFLLKTGALKVFESPSEDRTLKSKRISPWFVNIGDFNDGESSNALAGFYADAVINSGVKADVLYGIPDKGVGLAAPVAMAMASKGHNVGWCFSRKDEKTHGEATNLGPEDRIKKLIVGRAPKPNDAIVQLDDVFTAGDAKYEANTFLKSLGRSNLPLLAIAVDRQEVAIDSREAIAEYQEKTGTKVVSIVNAVDVYNVLKEGNLVPEKALERLANYVRVYGTKDARTTIGTGLEQKVIGRDRSVIPACDVETLEQFEELVKQTADVEGIGGYKIGFELGLGFGLPAVVAAARKHTDKPIIYDHQKAGTDIPDTGKNYARTMKNSGVDTVIFFPQAGPETERAWIYHALDKGLNVIVGGRMTHPAYAVSEGGFITDEGALDMYRIAARAGINNFVVPGNKPDVIKQVRDVVEAEGVSPVFYAPGFIAQGGKIEAAAKVAGDRFHGIVGRGIYQAKDMHAAAVEHTSQL
;
A
#
# COMPACT_ATOMS: atom_id res chain seq x y z
N MET A 1 -17.50 16.39 7.63
CA MET A 1 -17.83 14.97 7.89
C MET A 1 -19.20 14.88 8.56
N GLU A 2 -19.98 13.85 8.27
CA GLU A 2 -21.31 13.64 8.88
C GLU A 2 -21.15 13.26 10.35
N GLU A 3 -22.03 13.83 11.21
CA GLU A 3 -21.91 13.71 12.67
C GLU A 3 -21.92 12.27 13.18
N TYR A 4 -22.73 11.40 12.57
CA TYR A 4 -22.79 9.98 12.98
C TYR A 4 -21.47 9.23 12.75
N LYS A 5 -20.69 9.61 11.73
CA LYS A 5 -19.36 9.03 11.46
C LYS A 5 -18.37 9.36 12.57
N VAL A 6 -18.34 10.62 13.01
CA VAL A 6 -17.49 11.05 14.12
C VAL A 6 -17.87 10.31 15.40
N LYS A 7 -19.18 10.22 15.69
CA LYS A 7 -19.70 9.47 16.85
C LYS A 7 -19.34 7.98 16.79
N PHE A 8 -19.37 7.38 15.60
CA PHE A 8 -18.99 5.98 15.44
C PHE A 8 -17.50 5.74 15.70
N ILE A 9 -16.62 6.61 15.19
CA ILE A 9 -15.18 6.51 15.46
C ILE A 9 -14.90 6.70 16.96
N ASP A 10 -15.54 7.65 17.61
CA ASP A 10 -15.44 7.84 19.07
C ASP A 10 -15.94 6.60 19.84
N PHE A 11 -17.04 6.01 19.41
CA PHE A 11 -17.55 4.75 19.97
C PHE A 11 -16.56 3.59 19.80
N LEU A 12 -15.96 3.44 18.61
CA LEU A 12 -14.95 2.42 18.35
C LEU A 12 -13.69 2.60 19.23
N LEU A 13 -13.28 3.83 19.47
CA LEU A 13 -12.14 4.15 20.36
C LEU A 13 -12.46 3.85 21.83
N LYS A 14 -13.61 4.31 22.33
CA LYS A 14 -14.03 4.13 23.72
C LYS A 14 -14.22 2.66 24.10
N THR A 15 -14.69 1.85 23.17
CA THR A 15 -14.87 0.42 23.36
C THR A 15 -13.59 -0.39 23.13
N GLY A 16 -12.52 0.24 22.61
CA GLY A 16 -11.28 -0.43 22.25
C GLY A 16 -11.39 -1.30 20.98
N ALA A 17 -12.49 -1.20 20.24
CA ALA A 17 -12.70 -1.90 18.98
C ALA A 17 -11.80 -1.35 17.87
N LEU A 18 -11.51 -0.04 17.86
CA LEU A 18 -10.50 0.58 17.00
C LEU A 18 -9.18 0.73 17.77
N LYS A 19 -8.13 0.20 17.22
CA LYS A 19 -6.76 0.35 17.73
C LYS A 19 -5.84 0.85 16.63
N VAL A 20 -4.99 1.83 16.97
CA VAL A 20 -3.92 2.34 16.11
C VAL A 20 -2.63 2.28 16.91
N PHE A 21 -1.62 1.60 16.38
CA PHE A 21 -0.43 1.22 17.15
C PHE A 21 0.75 2.15 16.86
N GLU A 22 1.42 2.58 17.91
CA GLU A 22 2.63 3.38 17.85
C GLU A 22 3.88 2.52 17.56
N SER A 23 3.86 1.28 18.01
CA SER A 23 5.01 0.36 17.88
C SER A 23 4.72 -0.79 16.92
N PRO A 24 5.68 -1.14 16.03
CA PRO A 24 5.58 -2.32 15.18
C PRO A 24 5.43 -3.65 15.92
N SER A 25 5.75 -3.71 17.21
CA SER A 25 5.55 -4.91 18.04
C SER A 25 4.09 -5.21 18.34
N GLU A 26 3.22 -4.20 18.22
CA GLU A 26 1.78 -4.28 18.48
C GLU A 26 0.96 -4.57 17.22
N ASP A 27 1.57 -4.45 16.03
CA ASP A 27 0.92 -4.63 14.74
C ASP A 27 0.16 -5.95 14.64
N ARG A 28 -0.92 -5.94 13.89
CA ARG A 28 -1.77 -7.11 13.68
C ARG A 28 -1.62 -7.67 12.28
N THR A 29 -1.48 -8.98 12.19
CA THR A 29 -1.55 -9.69 10.90
C THR A 29 -3.00 -9.84 10.49
N LEU A 30 -3.36 -9.28 9.35
CA LEU A 30 -4.70 -9.36 8.76
C LEU A 30 -4.93 -10.72 8.08
N LYS A 31 -6.17 -11.01 7.68
CA LYS A 31 -6.50 -12.21 6.87
C LYS A 31 -5.74 -12.23 5.54
N SER A 32 -5.46 -11.06 4.96
CA SER A 32 -4.61 -10.89 3.77
C SER A 32 -3.13 -11.20 4.00
N LYS A 33 -2.73 -11.53 5.22
CA LYS A 33 -1.33 -11.67 5.69
C LYS A 33 -0.55 -10.35 5.78
N ARG A 34 -1.16 -9.22 5.48
CA ARG A 34 -0.54 -7.90 5.67
C ARG A 34 -0.38 -7.60 7.15
N ILE A 35 0.75 -6.98 7.51
CA ILE A 35 1.02 -6.46 8.85
C ILE A 35 0.47 -5.04 8.91
N SER A 36 -0.49 -4.79 9.81
CA SER A 36 -1.22 -3.53 9.88
C SER A 36 -0.97 -2.80 11.21
N PRO A 37 -0.68 -1.47 11.16
CA PRO A 37 -0.54 -0.63 12.35
C PRO A 37 -1.90 -0.23 12.94
N TRP A 38 -3.01 -0.65 12.33
CA TRP A 38 -4.34 -0.39 12.85
C TRP A 38 -5.27 -1.59 12.68
N PHE A 39 -6.20 -1.70 13.57
CA PHE A 39 -7.12 -2.84 13.61
C PHE A 39 -8.50 -2.41 14.10
N VAL A 40 -9.55 -2.94 13.47
CA VAL A 40 -10.94 -2.77 13.91
C VAL A 40 -11.55 -4.15 14.14
N ASN A 41 -12.13 -4.37 15.32
CA ASN A 41 -12.85 -5.60 15.65
C ASN A 41 -14.32 -5.32 15.95
N ILE A 42 -15.17 -5.47 14.97
CA ILE A 42 -16.64 -5.34 15.13
C ILE A 42 -17.23 -6.50 15.92
N GLY A 43 -16.52 -7.64 15.99
CA GLY A 43 -16.96 -8.82 16.74
C GLY A 43 -16.93 -8.65 18.27
N ASP A 44 -16.33 -7.57 18.78
CA ASP A 44 -16.32 -7.28 20.23
C ASP A 44 -17.67 -6.71 20.73
N PHE A 45 -18.57 -6.30 19.83
CA PHE A 45 -19.91 -5.83 20.15
C PHE A 45 -20.86 -7.01 20.34
N ASN A 46 -20.82 -7.62 21.52
CA ASN A 46 -21.49 -8.88 21.82
C ASN A 46 -22.48 -8.80 23.01
N ASP A 47 -22.75 -7.60 23.50
CA ASP A 47 -23.79 -7.31 24.48
C ASP A 47 -24.91 -6.43 23.90
N GLY A 48 -25.99 -6.25 24.65
CA GLY A 48 -27.17 -5.52 24.18
C GLY A 48 -26.93 -4.04 23.94
N GLU A 49 -26.11 -3.38 24.76
CA GLU A 49 -25.82 -1.94 24.67
C GLU A 49 -24.95 -1.64 23.44
N SER A 50 -23.85 -2.35 23.32
CA SER A 50 -22.92 -2.19 22.18
C SER A 50 -23.55 -2.59 20.86
N SER A 51 -24.35 -3.67 20.83
CA SER A 51 -25.09 -4.10 19.64
C SER A 51 -26.16 -3.09 19.23
N ASN A 52 -26.87 -2.49 20.21
CA ASN A 52 -27.87 -1.46 19.93
C ASN A 52 -27.22 -0.18 19.37
N ALA A 53 -26.10 0.24 19.94
CA ALA A 53 -25.34 1.39 19.42
C ALA A 53 -24.86 1.15 17.98
N LEU A 54 -24.25 -0.02 17.73
CA LEU A 54 -23.79 -0.41 16.39
C LEU A 54 -24.94 -0.41 15.37
N ALA A 55 -26.10 -0.97 15.75
CA ALA A 55 -27.28 -1.00 14.90
C ALA A 55 -27.78 0.40 14.55
N GLY A 56 -27.69 1.34 15.49
CA GLY A 56 -28.00 2.77 15.25
C GLY A 56 -27.13 3.39 14.17
N PHE A 57 -25.83 3.11 14.18
CA PHE A 57 -24.88 3.62 13.16
C PHE A 57 -25.12 2.98 11.78
N TYR A 58 -25.43 1.67 11.71
CA TYR A 58 -25.84 1.05 10.44
C TYR A 58 -27.11 1.68 9.90
N ALA A 59 -28.11 1.91 10.76
CA ALA A 59 -29.35 2.57 10.36
C ALA A 59 -29.09 3.96 9.76
N ASP A 60 -28.22 4.75 10.39
CA ASP A 60 -27.81 6.08 9.88
C ASP A 60 -27.13 5.96 8.51
N ALA A 61 -26.20 5.02 8.34
CA ALA A 61 -25.51 4.82 7.06
C ALA A 61 -26.49 4.39 5.94
N VAL A 62 -27.43 3.49 6.22
CA VAL A 62 -28.43 3.06 5.25
C VAL A 62 -29.38 4.19 4.89
N ILE A 63 -29.91 4.94 5.88
CA ILE A 63 -30.82 6.08 5.65
C ILE A 63 -30.11 7.18 4.86
N ASN A 64 -28.91 7.58 5.25
CA ASN A 64 -28.13 8.62 4.57
C ASN A 64 -27.64 8.20 3.16
N SER A 65 -27.64 6.91 2.84
CA SER A 65 -27.36 6.45 1.48
C SER A 65 -28.38 6.91 0.43
N GLY A 66 -29.57 7.30 0.90
CA GLY A 66 -30.73 7.67 0.07
C GLY A 66 -31.41 6.47 -0.62
N VAL A 67 -30.95 5.25 -0.36
CA VAL A 67 -31.53 4.05 -0.94
C VAL A 67 -32.73 3.58 -0.11
N LYS A 68 -33.86 3.40 -0.78
CA LYS A 68 -35.04 2.79 -0.14
C LYS A 68 -34.74 1.33 0.20
N ALA A 69 -35.01 0.92 1.44
CA ALA A 69 -34.96 -0.46 1.89
C ALA A 69 -36.37 -0.96 2.15
N ASP A 70 -36.74 -2.14 1.61
CA ASP A 70 -37.94 -2.86 1.99
C ASP A 70 -37.61 -4.02 2.94
N VAL A 71 -36.41 -4.63 2.78
CA VAL A 71 -35.91 -5.72 3.63
C VAL A 71 -34.41 -5.57 3.82
N LEU A 72 -33.94 -5.80 5.05
CA LEU A 72 -32.53 -5.97 5.36
C LEU A 72 -32.18 -7.45 5.32
N TYR A 73 -31.09 -7.79 4.63
CA TYR A 73 -30.56 -9.15 4.54
C TYR A 73 -29.18 -9.24 5.20
N GLY A 74 -29.11 -9.99 6.30
CA GLY A 74 -27.84 -10.29 6.96
C GLY A 74 -27.04 -11.35 6.20
N ILE A 75 -25.88 -10.99 5.67
CA ILE A 75 -24.98 -11.95 5.00
C ILE A 75 -24.40 -12.92 6.05
N PRO A 76 -24.49 -14.24 5.85
CA PRO A 76 -23.78 -15.20 6.71
C PRO A 76 -22.25 -14.99 6.67
N ASP A 77 -21.50 -15.11 7.77
CA ASP A 77 -21.92 -15.48 9.13
C ASP A 77 -22.25 -14.25 10.00
N LYS A 78 -21.50 -13.13 9.87
CA LYS A 78 -21.55 -12.00 10.81
C LYS A 78 -22.73 -11.05 10.58
N GLY A 79 -23.14 -10.88 9.34
CA GLY A 79 -24.27 -10.03 9.00
C GLY A 79 -25.61 -10.53 9.57
N VAL A 80 -25.72 -11.84 9.89
CA VAL A 80 -26.92 -12.41 10.51
C VAL A 80 -27.27 -11.70 11.82
N GLY A 81 -26.28 -11.45 12.67
CA GLY A 81 -26.47 -10.75 13.94
C GLY A 81 -26.86 -9.28 13.79
N LEU A 82 -26.68 -8.68 12.62
CA LEU A 82 -26.98 -7.27 12.35
C LEU A 82 -28.42 -7.06 11.86
N ALA A 83 -29.02 -8.02 11.18
CA ALA A 83 -30.26 -7.78 10.42
C ALA A 83 -31.43 -7.31 11.30
N ALA A 84 -31.73 -8.00 12.40
CA ALA A 84 -32.84 -7.64 13.29
C ALA A 84 -32.56 -6.36 14.10
N PRO A 85 -31.39 -6.17 14.76
CA PRO A 85 -31.08 -4.94 15.49
C PRO A 85 -31.12 -3.71 14.59
N VAL A 86 -30.57 -3.78 13.37
CA VAL A 86 -30.59 -2.63 12.43
C VAL A 86 -32.00 -2.32 11.96
N ALA A 87 -32.86 -3.33 11.72
CA ALA A 87 -34.28 -3.09 11.41
C ALA A 87 -35.01 -2.39 12.57
N MET A 88 -34.73 -2.76 13.83
CA MET A 88 -35.28 -2.09 15.02
C MET A 88 -34.79 -0.64 15.12
N ALA A 89 -33.49 -0.40 14.89
CA ALA A 89 -32.93 0.94 14.90
C ALA A 89 -33.51 1.82 13.76
N MET A 90 -33.71 1.27 12.58
CA MET A 90 -34.38 1.98 11.47
C MET A 90 -35.84 2.31 11.80
N ALA A 91 -36.58 1.37 12.40
CA ALA A 91 -37.96 1.60 12.80
C ALA A 91 -38.08 2.72 13.84
N SER A 92 -37.15 2.81 14.82
CA SER A 92 -37.10 3.91 15.79
C SER A 92 -36.85 5.29 15.16
N LYS A 93 -36.27 5.31 13.95
CA LYS A 93 -36.02 6.51 13.13
C LYS A 93 -37.13 6.75 12.08
N GLY A 94 -38.25 6.03 12.15
CA GLY A 94 -39.40 6.18 11.25
C GLY A 94 -39.33 5.35 9.96
N HIS A 95 -38.34 4.47 9.82
CA HIS A 95 -38.15 3.61 8.63
C HIS A 95 -38.46 2.14 8.98
N ASN A 96 -39.71 1.73 8.93
CA ASN A 96 -40.11 0.37 9.24
C ASN A 96 -39.79 -0.57 8.05
N VAL A 97 -38.80 -1.43 8.21
CA VAL A 97 -38.30 -2.39 7.21
C VAL A 97 -38.36 -3.82 7.72
N GLY A 98 -38.50 -4.77 6.82
CA GLY A 98 -38.36 -6.19 7.17
C GLY A 98 -36.90 -6.57 7.40
N TRP A 99 -36.67 -7.73 8.01
CA TRP A 99 -35.33 -8.31 8.12
C TRP A 99 -35.33 -9.78 7.82
N CYS A 100 -34.24 -10.32 7.28
CA CYS A 100 -34.05 -11.73 7.03
C CYS A 100 -32.58 -12.11 6.93
N PHE A 101 -32.31 -13.39 6.94
CA PHE A 101 -31.05 -14.03 6.61
C PHE A 101 -31.27 -15.43 6.06
N SER A 102 -30.26 -15.99 5.36
CA SER A 102 -30.33 -17.39 4.91
C SER A 102 -29.81 -18.35 5.98
N ARG A 103 -30.38 -19.54 6.02
CA ARG A 103 -29.80 -20.66 6.74
C ARG A 103 -28.54 -21.14 6.03
N LYS A 104 -27.52 -21.56 6.79
CA LYS A 104 -26.22 -21.94 6.27
C LYS A 104 -26.22 -23.27 5.48
N ASP A 105 -27.17 -24.14 5.73
CA ASP A 105 -27.25 -25.48 5.14
C ASP A 105 -28.39 -25.59 4.12
N GLU A 106 -28.12 -25.35 2.85
CA GLU A 106 -28.63 -26.23 1.82
C GLU A 106 -27.71 -27.47 1.82
N LYS A 107 -28.03 -28.48 2.63
CA LYS A 107 -27.49 -29.81 2.36
C LYS A 107 -27.97 -30.17 0.97
N THR A 108 -27.06 -30.18 0.02
CA THR A 108 -27.26 -30.48 -1.40
C THR A 108 -27.65 -31.96 -1.66
N HIS A 109 -28.51 -32.54 -0.85
CA HIS A 109 -28.97 -33.90 -1.01
C HIS A 109 -30.46 -33.93 -1.40
N GLY A 110 -30.68 -33.92 -2.70
CA GLY A 110 -31.79 -34.66 -3.34
C GLY A 110 -33.17 -33.99 -3.42
N GLU A 111 -33.67 -33.23 -2.45
CA GLU A 111 -35.07 -32.76 -2.46
C GLU A 111 -35.26 -31.23 -2.67
N ALA A 112 -34.26 -30.43 -2.42
CA ALA A 112 -34.39 -28.96 -2.50
C ALA A 112 -34.30 -28.42 -3.92
N THR A 113 -33.70 -29.13 -4.85
CA THR A 113 -33.51 -28.73 -6.25
C THR A 113 -34.78 -28.71 -7.09
N ASN A 114 -35.81 -29.42 -6.67
CA ASN A 114 -37.09 -29.56 -7.39
C ASN A 114 -38.19 -28.61 -6.90
N LEU A 115 -37.90 -27.74 -5.90
CA LEU A 115 -38.86 -26.76 -5.38
C LEU A 115 -38.85 -25.49 -6.22
N GLY A 116 -40.04 -24.93 -6.45
CA GLY A 116 -40.14 -23.58 -7.06
C GLY A 116 -39.52 -22.49 -6.19
N PRO A 117 -39.18 -21.30 -6.75
CA PRO A 117 -38.49 -20.24 -6.02
C PRO A 117 -39.18 -19.86 -4.70
N GLU A 118 -40.49 -19.76 -4.65
CA GLU A 118 -41.24 -19.33 -3.47
C GLU A 118 -41.20 -20.39 -2.33
N ASP A 119 -41.21 -21.68 -2.64
CA ASP A 119 -41.12 -22.74 -1.62
C ASP A 119 -39.65 -22.86 -1.11
N ARG A 120 -38.69 -22.64 -1.97
CA ARG A 120 -37.26 -22.54 -1.56
C ARG A 120 -37.07 -21.38 -0.60
N ILE A 121 -37.63 -20.21 -0.88
CA ILE A 121 -37.53 -19.03 0.00
C ILE A 121 -38.08 -19.36 1.40
N LYS A 122 -39.28 -19.95 1.51
CA LYS A 122 -39.88 -20.31 2.81
C LYS A 122 -39.00 -21.28 3.61
N LYS A 123 -38.29 -22.17 2.92
CA LYS A 123 -37.40 -23.16 3.54
C LYS A 123 -36.05 -22.59 3.96
N LEU A 124 -35.48 -21.68 3.17
CA LEU A 124 -34.09 -21.19 3.29
C LEU A 124 -33.97 -19.87 4.01
N ILE A 125 -34.99 -19.02 3.99
CA ILE A 125 -34.98 -17.70 4.61
C ILE A 125 -35.60 -17.74 6.00
N VAL A 126 -34.93 -17.12 6.96
CA VAL A 126 -35.45 -16.84 8.31
C VAL A 126 -35.79 -15.34 8.38
N GLY A 127 -36.93 -15.03 9.02
CA GLY A 127 -37.47 -13.66 9.08
C GLY A 127 -38.47 -13.39 7.96
N ARG A 128 -38.59 -12.14 7.54
CA ARG A 128 -39.49 -11.75 6.45
C ARG A 128 -38.94 -12.22 5.10
N ALA A 129 -39.62 -13.15 4.47
CA ALA A 129 -39.29 -13.56 3.10
C ALA A 129 -39.41 -12.37 2.12
N PRO A 130 -38.34 -12.00 1.39
CA PRO A 130 -38.41 -10.89 0.44
C PRO A 130 -39.35 -11.21 -0.72
N LYS A 131 -40.13 -10.22 -1.16
CA LYS A 131 -40.96 -10.31 -2.36
C LYS A 131 -40.10 -10.05 -3.61
N PRO A 132 -40.54 -10.44 -4.84
CA PRO A 132 -39.75 -10.28 -6.06
C PRO A 132 -39.21 -8.87 -6.32
N ASN A 133 -39.99 -7.83 -5.98
CA ASN A 133 -39.63 -6.43 -6.23
C ASN A 133 -39.13 -5.67 -5.00
N ASP A 134 -39.03 -6.33 -3.82
CA ASP A 134 -38.49 -5.68 -2.62
C ASP A 134 -37.05 -5.21 -2.87
N ALA A 135 -36.75 -4.01 -2.44
CA ALA A 135 -35.38 -3.50 -2.39
C ALA A 135 -34.67 -4.12 -1.16
N ILE A 136 -33.75 -5.01 -1.42
CA ILE A 136 -33.02 -5.77 -0.38
C ILE A 136 -31.68 -5.08 -0.13
N VAL A 137 -31.53 -4.52 1.07
CA VAL A 137 -30.26 -3.98 1.56
C VAL A 137 -29.51 -5.06 2.30
N GLN A 138 -28.30 -5.37 1.84
CA GLN A 138 -27.44 -6.37 2.46
C GLN A 138 -26.62 -5.75 3.59
N LEU A 139 -26.36 -6.52 4.64
CA LEU A 139 -25.56 -6.10 5.81
C LEU A 139 -24.42 -7.10 6.04
N ASP A 140 -23.20 -6.58 6.26
CA ASP A 140 -22.05 -7.36 6.72
C ASP A 140 -21.10 -6.47 7.54
N ASP A 141 -20.05 -7.04 8.17
CA ASP A 141 -19.10 -6.30 9.02
C ASP A 141 -18.05 -5.53 8.22
N VAL A 142 -17.35 -6.20 7.33
CA VAL A 142 -16.23 -5.64 6.53
C VAL A 142 -16.25 -6.20 5.11
N PHE A 143 -15.55 -5.52 4.21
CA PHE A 143 -15.31 -6.00 2.85
C PHE A 143 -13.82 -6.36 2.70
N THR A 144 -13.54 -7.60 2.29
CA THR A 144 -12.19 -8.07 1.95
C THR A 144 -12.11 -8.43 0.46
N ALA A 145 -12.03 -9.70 0.09
CA ALA A 145 -12.10 -10.14 -1.31
C ALA A 145 -13.54 -10.14 -1.89
N GLY A 146 -14.56 -10.11 -1.02
CA GLY A 146 -15.95 -10.03 -1.43
C GLY A 146 -16.65 -11.37 -1.66
N ASP A 147 -16.00 -12.52 -1.46
CA ASP A 147 -16.54 -13.85 -1.78
C ASP A 147 -17.95 -14.08 -1.19
N ALA A 148 -18.12 -13.86 0.12
CA ALA A 148 -19.42 -14.01 0.78
C ALA A 148 -20.51 -13.05 0.22
N LYS A 149 -20.10 -11.88 -0.29
CA LYS A 149 -20.99 -10.89 -0.90
C LYS A 149 -21.43 -11.31 -2.30
N TYR A 150 -20.51 -11.88 -3.09
CA TYR A 150 -20.85 -12.47 -4.39
C TYR A 150 -21.74 -13.70 -4.23
N GLU A 151 -21.46 -14.57 -3.24
CA GLU A 151 -22.29 -15.73 -2.91
C GLU A 151 -23.70 -15.29 -2.50
N ALA A 152 -23.83 -14.30 -1.62
CA ALA A 152 -25.12 -13.75 -1.20
C ALA A 152 -25.92 -13.17 -2.37
N ASN A 153 -25.27 -12.42 -3.27
CA ASN A 153 -25.90 -11.92 -4.49
C ASN A 153 -26.38 -13.06 -5.39
N THR A 154 -25.55 -14.05 -5.63
CA THR A 154 -25.89 -15.21 -6.46
C THR A 154 -27.04 -16.00 -5.84
N PHE A 155 -27.01 -16.22 -4.53
CA PHE A 155 -28.06 -16.89 -3.79
C PHE A 155 -29.41 -16.17 -3.92
N LEU A 156 -29.46 -14.85 -3.62
CA LEU A 156 -30.69 -14.07 -3.70
C LEU A 156 -31.25 -14.03 -5.13
N LYS A 157 -30.40 -13.86 -6.14
CA LYS A 157 -30.78 -13.88 -7.56
C LYS A 157 -31.33 -15.26 -7.96
N SER A 158 -30.78 -16.36 -7.44
CA SER A 158 -31.29 -17.72 -7.69
C SER A 158 -32.72 -17.96 -7.15
N LEU A 159 -33.12 -17.16 -6.15
CA LEU A 159 -34.46 -17.12 -5.59
C LEU A 159 -35.39 -16.11 -6.28
N GLY A 160 -34.98 -15.53 -7.42
CA GLY A 160 -35.74 -14.50 -8.12
C GLY A 160 -35.78 -13.15 -7.41
N ARG A 161 -34.79 -12.87 -6.56
CA ARG A 161 -34.64 -11.61 -5.80
C ARG A 161 -33.43 -10.85 -6.32
N SER A 162 -33.64 -10.03 -7.35
CA SER A 162 -32.55 -9.34 -8.09
C SER A 162 -32.39 -7.86 -7.74
N ASN A 163 -33.34 -7.28 -7.00
CA ASN A 163 -33.24 -5.88 -6.59
C ASN A 163 -32.38 -5.74 -5.33
N LEU A 164 -31.06 -5.65 -5.52
CA LEU A 164 -30.05 -5.59 -4.48
C LEU A 164 -29.29 -4.25 -4.56
N PRO A 165 -29.95 -3.13 -4.21
CA PRO A 165 -29.41 -1.81 -4.51
C PRO A 165 -28.24 -1.41 -3.61
N LEU A 166 -28.10 -1.99 -2.41
CA LEU A 166 -27.14 -1.55 -1.41
C LEU A 166 -26.57 -2.71 -0.59
N LEU A 167 -25.29 -2.66 -0.34
CA LEU A 167 -24.59 -3.39 0.72
C LEU A 167 -24.03 -2.37 1.73
N ALA A 168 -24.41 -2.48 3.00
CA ALA A 168 -23.86 -1.67 4.09
C ALA A 168 -22.88 -2.50 4.93
N ILE A 169 -21.70 -1.91 5.20
CA ILE A 169 -20.65 -2.50 6.03
C ILE A 169 -20.23 -1.52 7.14
N ALA A 170 -19.60 -2.00 8.20
CA ALA A 170 -19.17 -1.11 9.28
C ALA A 170 -17.97 -0.25 8.86
N VAL A 171 -16.92 -0.90 8.39
CA VAL A 171 -15.66 -0.20 8.06
C VAL A 171 -15.15 -0.64 6.70
N ASP A 172 -14.94 0.34 5.83
CA ASP A 172 -14.16 0.16 4.61
C ASP A 172 -12.70 0.55 4.90
N ARG A 173 -11.81 -0.43 4.89
CA ARG A 173 -10.38 -0.17 5.07
C ARG A 173 -9.74 0.53 3.87
N GLN A 174 -10.49 0.66 2.77
CA GLN A 174 -10.04 1.26 1.50
C GLN A 174 -8.72 0.67 1.00
N GLU A 175 -8.52 -0.63 1.17
CA GLU A 175 -7.31 -1.33 0.72
C GLU A 175 -7.49 -1.92 -0.68
N VAL A 176 -6.43 -1.85 -1.49
CA VAL A 176 -6.36 -2.62 -2.74
C VAL A 176 -6.19 -4.11 -2.42
N ALA A 177 -6.74 -4.98 -3.25
CA ALA A 177 -6.51 -6.41 -3.17
C ALA A 177 -5.03 -6.78 -3.45
N ILE A 178 -4.65 -8.05 -3.23
CA ILE A 178 -3.28 -8.53 -3.45
C ILE A 178 -2.82 -8.27 -4.90
N ASP A 179 -3.73 -8.39 -5.85
CA ASP A 179 -3.50 -8.14 -7.27
C ASP A 179 -3.69 -6.66 -7.69
N SER A 180 -3.67 -5.74 -6.73
CA SER A 180 -3.81 -4.29 -6.92
C SER A 180 -5.21 -3.81 -7.36
N ARG A 181 -6.22 -4.68 -7.46
CA ARG A 181 -7.59 -4.29 -7.78
C ARG A 181 -8.28 -3.61 -6.59
N GLU A 182 -9.21 -2.72 -6.89
CA GLU A 182 -10.09 -2.11 -5.89
C GLU A 182 -11.35 -3.00 -5.74
N ALA A 183 -11.34 -3.90 -4.77
CA ALA A 183 -12.34 -4.97 -4.64
C ALA A 183 -13.79 -4.46 -4.51
N ILE A 184 -14.02 -3.35 -3.82
CA ILE A 184 -15.35 -2.73 -3.71
C ILE A 184 -15.79 -2.14 -5.05
N ALA A 185 -14.92 -1.41 -5.77
CA ALA A 185 -15.25 -0.85 -7.07
C ALA A 185 -15.59 -1.95 -8.07
N GLU A 186 -14.80 -3.01 -8.12
CA GLU A 186 -15.06 -4.19 -8.96
C GLU A 186 -16.39 -4.87 -8.62
N TYR A 187 -16.69 -5.02 -7.31
CA TYR A 187 -17.96 -5.59 -6.87
C TYR A 187 -19.14 -4.75 -7.32
N GLN A 188 -19.07 -3.43 -7.15
CA GLN A 188 -20.12 -2.49 -7.60
C GLN A 188 -20.34 -2.56 -9.12
N GLU A 189 -19.26 -2.58 -9.90
CA GLU A 189 -19.33 -2.71 -11.36
C GLU A 189 -19.96 -4.03 -11.79
N LYS A 190 -19.53 -5.15 -11.22
CA LYS A 190 -20.02 -6.48 -11.59
C LYS A 190 -21.45 -6.77 -11.14
N THR A 191 -21.87 -6.23 -10.01
CA THR A 191 -23.17 -6.60 -9.40
C THR A 191 -24.25 -5.55 -9.58
N GLY A 192 -23.89 -4.29 -9.78
CA GLY A 192 -24.77 -3.12 -9.74
C GLY A 192 -25.20 -2.74 -8.31
N THR A 193 -24.65 -3.41 -7.28
CA THR A 193 -24.95 -3.14 -5.87
C THR A 193 -24.01 -2.06 -5.34
N LYS A 194 -24.53 -0.91 -4.92
CA LYS A 194 -23.74 0.14 -4.26
C LYS A 194 -23.23 -0.37 -2.92
N VAL A 195 -22.00 -0.03 -2.54
CA VAL A 195 -21.45 -0.31 -1.22
C VAL A 195 -21.35 0.99 -0.43
N VAL A 196 -21.82 0.99 0.81
CA VAL A 196 -21.62 2.07 1.78
C VAL A 196 -21.00 1.50 3.05
N SER A 197 -20.10 2.25 3.66
CA SER A 197 -19.58 1.95 5.00
C SER A 197 -20.07 3.01 5.99
N ILE A 198 -20.19 2.64 7.28
CA ILE A 198 -20.42 3.66 8.32
C ILE A 198 -19.26 4.63 8.30
N VAL A 199 -18.02 4.11 8.28
CA VAL A 199 -16.79 4.91 8.12
C VAL A 199 -15.80 4.19 7.21
N ASN A 200 -14.87 4.96 6.66
CA ASN A 200 -13.75 4.42 5.89
C ASN A 200 -12.40 4.81 6.52
N ALA A 201 -11.28 4.30 5.97
CA ALA A 201 -9.94 4.57 6.51
C ALA A 201 -9.59 6.06 6.52
N VAL A 202 -10.05 6.82 5.53
CA VAL A 202 -9.86 8.28 5.46
C VAL A 202 -10.67 9.00 6.54
N ASP A 203 -11.92 8.60 6.77
CA ASP A 203 -12.76 9.14 7.86
C ASP A 203 -12.06 8.92 9.21
N VAL A 204 -11.54 7.69 9.45
CA VAL A 204 -10.79 7.35 10.66
C VAL A 204 -9.55 8.24 10.80
N TYR A 205 -8.73 8.34 9.77
CA TYR A 205 -7.52 9.17 9.80
C TYR A 205 -7.83 10.63 10.12
N ASN A 206 -8.83 11.22 9.47
CA ASN A 206 -9.18 12.63 9.65
C ASN A 206 -9.69 12.92 11.07
N VAL A 207 -10.56 12.07 11.61
CA VAL A 207 -11.07 12.25 12.99
C VAL A 207 -9.94 12.11 14.02
N LEU A 208 -9.08 11.12 13.85
CA LEU A 208 -7.93 10.92 14.74
C LEU A 208 -6.98 12.12 14.72
N LYS A 209 -6.73 12.67 13.52
CA LYS A 209 -5.84 13.82 13.30
C LYS A 209 -6.42 15.11 13.88
N GLU A 210 -7.66 15.45 13.53
CA GLU A 210 -8.33 16.68 13.96
C GLU A 210 -8.56 16.72 15.48
N GLY A 211 -8.87 15.56 16.06
CA GLY A 211 -9.10 15.41 17.50
C GLY A 211 -7.85 15.17 18.34
N ASN A 212 -6.66 15.00 17.74
CA ASN A 212 -5.44 14.56 18.43
C ASN A 212 -5.67 13.32 19.32
N LEU A 213 -6.43 12.34 18.80
CA LEU A 213 -6.93 11.20 19.60
C LEU A 213 -5.93 10.05 19.75
N VAL A 214 -4.83 10.09 19.00
CA VAL A 214 -3.73 9.11 19.05
C VAL A 214 -2.38 9.82 18.96
N PRO A 215 -1.28 9.20 19.42
CA PRO A 215 0.06 9.77 19.25
C PRO A 215 0.39 10.05 17.77
N GLU A 216 1.13 11.13 17.51
CA GLU A 216 1.52 11.55 16.16
C GLU A 216 2.17 10.42 15.38
N LYS A 217 3.05 9.66 16.01
CA LYS A 217 3.72 8.51 15.38
C LYS A 217 2.74 7.40 14.98
N ALA A 218 1.70 7.13 15.76
CA ALA A 218 0.66 6.17 15.39
C ALA A 218 -0.14 6.66 14.18
N LEU A 219 -0.46 7.96 14.14
CA LEU A 219 -1.15 8.59 13.02
C LEU A 219 -0.28 8.56 11.73
N GLU A 220 1.02 8.84 11.84
CA GLU A 220 1.96 8.74 10.73
C GLU A 220 2.05 7.31 10.17
N ARG A 221 2.12 6.31 11.04
CA ARG A 221 2.12 4.90 10.64
C ARG A 221 0.83 4.49 9.92
N LEU A 222 -0.32 4.96 10.42
CA LEU A 222 -1.60 4.77 9.72
C LEU A 222 -1.58 5.41 8.33
N ALA A 223 -1.12 6.66 8.23
CA ALA A 223 -1.01 7.36 6.96
C ALA A 223 -0.10 6.62 5.97
N ASN A 224 1.08 6.16 6.41
CA ASN A 224 2.01 5.40 5.59
C ASN A 224 1.40 4.07 5.13
N TYR A 225 0.64 3.40 6.00
CA TYR A 225 -0.07 2.18 5.65
C TYR A 225 -1.11 2.42 4.54
N VAL A 226 -1.93 3.47 4.68
CA VAL A 226 -2.94 3.81 3.67
C VAL A 226 -2.27 4.26 2.37
N ARG A 227 -1.14 4.98 2.40
CA ARG A 227 -0.38 5.33 1.19
C ARG A 227 0.08 4.09 0.42
N VAL A 228 0.57 3.08 1.13
CA VAL A 228 1.13 1.86 0.50
C VAL A 228 0.02 0.90 0.03
N TYR A 229 -1.01 0.70 0.85
CA TYR A 229 -2.03 -0.32 0.59
C TYR A 229 -3.39 0.24 0.19
N GLY A 230 -3.57 1.54 0.26
CA GLY A 230 -4.87 2.18 0.03
C GLY A 230 -5.30 2.23 -1.43
N THR A 231 -6.62 2.40 -1.63
CA THR A 231 -7.21 2.74 -2.93
C THR A 231 -6.70 4.10 -3.42
N LYS A 232 -6.90 4.39 -4.71
CA LYS A 232 -6.49 5.68 -5.28
C LYS A 232 -7.09 6.87 -4.52
N ASP A 233 -8.38 6.82 -4.22
CA ASP A 233 -9.08 7.90 -3.53
C ASP A 233 -8.56 8.10 -2.11
N ALA A 234 -8.32 7.01 -1.35
CA ALA A 234 -7.78 7.09 -0.01
C ALA A 234 -6.38 7.72 0.01
N ARG A 235 -5.51 7.29 -0.91
CA ARG A 235 -4.15 7.85 -1.03
C ARG A 235 -4.16 9.32 -1.39
N THR A 236 -5.01 9.72 -2.33
CA THR A 236 -5.13 11.12 -2.76
C THR A 236 -5.60 12.00 -1.61
N THR A 237 -6.56 11.53 -0.81
CA THR A 237 -7.14 12.30 0.30
C THR A 237 -6.18 12.43 1.50
N ILE A 238 -5.44 11.37 1.83
CA ILE A 238 -4.42 11.43 2.91
C ILE A 238 -3.20 12.25 2.47
N GLY A 239 -3.03 12.43 1.17
CA GLY A 239 -1.90 13.09 0.54
C GLY A 239 -0.87 12.08 0.05
N THR A 240 -0.35 12.34 -1.16
CA THR A 240 0.59 11.47 -1.89
C THR A 240 1.96 11.35 -1.22
N GLY A 241 2.11 11.86 -0.04
CA GLY A 241 3.21 11.51 0.81
C GLY A 241 4.30 12.51 0.95
N LEU A 242 5.22 12.07 1.70
CA LEU A 242 6.51 12.66 1.96
C LEU A 242 7.26 12.72 0.64
N GLU A 243 7.47 13.91 0.12
CA GLU A 243 8.52 14.12 -0.86
C GLU A 243 9.84 13.75 -0.17
N GLN A 244 10.29 12.51 -0.35
CA GLN A 244 11.51 12.02 0.27
C GLN A 244 12.70 12.72 -0.38
N LYS A 245 13.35 13.59 0.35
CA LYS A 245 14.56 14.27 -0.09
C LYS A 245 15.78 13.43 0.33
N VAL A 246 16.10 12.41 -0.48
CA VAL A 246 17.28 11.56 -0.25
C VAL A 246 18.58 12.37 -0.31
N ILE A 247 18.68 13.28 -1.28
CA ILE A 247 19.83 14.16 -1.47
C ILE A 247 19.37 15.61 -1.45
N GLY A 248 20.12 16.45 -0.74
CA GLY A 248 19.76 17.86 -0.48
C GLY A 248 19.80 18.79 -1.70
N ARG A 249 20.14 18.29 -2.90
CA ARG A 249 20.28 19.05 -4.15
C ARG A 249 19.55 18.33 -5.29
N ASP A 250 19.22 19.07 -6.34
CA ASP A 250 18.45 18.52 -7.46
C ASP A 250 19.32 17.67 -8.41
N ARG A 251 20.60 17.99 -8.56
CA ARG A 251 21.55 17.25 -9.39
C ARG A 251 22.81 16.91 -8.64
N SER A 252 23.32 15.71 -8.78
CA SER A 252 24.57 15.26 -8.17
C SER A 252 25.15 14.03 -8.84
N VAL A 253 26.43 13.77 -8.56
CA VAL A 253 27.05 12.46 -8.78
C VAL A 253 27.09 11.69 -7.48
N ILE A 254 26.85 10.39 -7.55
CA ILE A 254 26.92 9.44 -6.44
C ILE A 254 27.99 8.40 -6.79
N PRO A 255 29.15 8.37 -6.11
CA PRO A 255 30.10 7.30 -6.25
C PRO A 255 29.46 5.94 -5.92
N ALA A 256 29.53 4.98 -6.87
CA ALA A 256 29.23 3.57 -6.57
C ALA A 256 30.51 2.94 -6.02
N CYS A 257 30.52 2.66 -4.73
CA CYS A 257 31.70 2.20 -3.99
C CYS A 257 31.83 0.67 -4.06
N ASP A 258 31.95 0.13 -5.28
CA ASP A 258 32.14 -1.30 -5.52
C ASP A 258 33.65 -1.61 -5.43
N VAL A 259 34.22 -1.51 -4.24
CA VAL A 259 35.65 -1.73 -3.90
C VAL A 259 35.81 -2.90 -2.96
N GLU A 260 37.01 -3.52 -2.96
CA GLU A 260 37.27 -4.81 -2.29
C GLU A 260 37.55 -4.68 -0.78
N THR A 261 38.06 -3.51 -0.33
CA THR A 261 38.46 -3.35 1.08
C THR A 261 37.85 -2.10 1.73
N LEU A 262 37.77 -2.11 3.05
CA LEU A 262 37.28 -0.99 3.84
C LEU A 262 38.21 0.24 3.71
N GLU A 263 39.51 0.02 3.62
CA GLU A 263 40.51 1.07 3.43
C GLU A 263 40.35 1.78 2.09
N GLN A 264 40.10 1.04 1.00
CA GLN A 264 39.83 1.61 -0.32
C GLN A 264 38.54 2.43 -0.29
N PHE A 265 37.52 1.95 0.43
CA PHE A 265 36.29 2.68 0.59
C PHE A 265 36.49 3.98 1.39
N GLU A 266 37.18 3.91 2.51
CA GLU A 266 37.47 5.07 3.36
C GLU A 266 38.27 6.12 2.58
N GLU A 267 39.29 5.71 1.80
CA GLU A 267 40.08 6.61 0.97
C GLU A 267 39.25 7.25 -0.16
N LEU A 268 38.36 6.49 -0.81
CA LEU A 268 37.43 7.05 -1.81
C LEU A 268 36.55 8.13 -1.20
N VAL A 269 35.94 7.87 -0.03
CA VAL A 269 35.09 8.86 0.65
C VAL A 269 35.91 10.09 1.03
N LYS A 270 37.07 9.89 1.63
CA LYS A 270 37.98 11.00 2.05
C LYS A 270 38.35 11.89 0.89
N GLN A 271 38.70 11.34 -0.28
CA GLN A 271 39.11 12.13 -1.46
C GLN A 271 37.95 12.83 -2.16
N THR A 272 36.69 12.43 -1.92
CA THR A 272 35.55 12.98 -2.67
C THR A 272 34.52 13.68 -1.79
N ALA A 273 34.67 13.65 -0.47
CA ALA A 273 33.69 14.21 0.47
C ALA A 273 33.51 15.74 0.35
N ASP A 274 34.57 16.46 0.02
CA ASP A 274 34.58 17.91 -0.14
C ASP A 274 34.14 18.38 -1.54
N VAL A 275 34.02 17.48 -2.52
CA VAL A 275 33.51 17.81 -3.85
C VAL A 275 32.03 18.18 -3.78
N GLU A 276 31.71 19.43 -4.10
CA GLU A 276 30.37 20.00 -3.96
C GLU A 276 29.31 19.21 -4.74
N GLY A 277 29.63 18.73 -5.92
CA GLY A 277 28.72 17.95 -6.79
C GLY A 277 28.45 16.52 -6.33
N ILE A 278 29.16 16.00 -5.32
CA ILE A 278 28.91 14.67 -4.75
C ILE A 278 27.72 14.75 -3.77
N GLY A 279 26.66 13.99 -4.07
CA GLY A 279 25.41 13.99 -3.32
C GLY A 279 25.27 12.93 -2.23
N GLY A 280 26.03 11.86 -2.31
CA GLY A 280 25.98 10.73 -1.38
C GLY A 280 26.88 9.59 -1.86
N TYR A 281 26.86 8.46 -1.17
CA TYR A 281 27.68 7.28 -1.49
C TYR A 281 26.81 6.04 -1.57
N LYS A 282 26.93 5.30 -2.68
CA LYS A 282 26.24 4.02 -2.87
C LYS A 282 27.17 2.88 -2.51
N ILE A 283 26.79 2.07 -1.52
CA ILE A 283 27.47 0.86 -1.11
C ILE A 283 26.71 -0.38 -1.54
N GLY A 284 27.40 -1.39 -2.03
CA GLY A 284 26.84 -2.64 -2.49
C GLY A 284 27.06 -3.79 -1.51
N PHE A 285 26.72 -5.00 -1.98
CA PHE A 285 26.80 -6.21 -1.16
C PHE A 285 28.25 -6.58 -0.80
N GLU A 286 29.21 -6.23 -1.62
CA GLU A 286 30.64 -6.56 -1.42
C GLU A 286 31.16 -5.98 -0.09
N LEU A 287 31.01 -4.68 0.09
CA LEU A 287 31.33 -4.02 1.36
C LEU A 287 30.37 -4.46 2.48
N GLY A 288 29.07 -4.53 2.18
CA GLY A 288 28.05 -4.83 3.21
C GLY A 288 28.17 -6.22 3.80
N LEU A 289 28.45 -7.25 2.97
CA LEU A 289 28.64 -8.63 3.41
C LEU A 289 30.07 -8.89 3.91
N GLY A 290 31.05 -8.27 3.26
CA GLY A 290 32.47 -8.49 3.60
C GLY A 290 32.87 -7.92 4.95
N PHE A 291 32.38 -6.74 5.30
CA PHE A 291 32.79 -6.01 6.51
C PHE A 291 31.64 -5.71 7.47
N GLY A 292 30.41 -5.93 7.06
CA GLY A 292 29.22 -5.54 7.80
C GLY A 292 28.89 -4.05 7.66
N LEU A 293 27.64 -3.73 7.36
CA LEU A 293 27.17 -2.36 7.12
C LEU A 293 27.51 -1.36 8.22
N PRO A 294 27.43 -1.70 9.53
CA PRO A 294 27.82 -0.75 10.58
C PRO A 294 29.26 -0.28 10.48
N ALA A 295 30.20 -1.18 10.16
CA ALA A 295 31.61 -0.83 10.01
C ALA A 295 31.85 0.06 8.75
N VAL A 296 31.16 -0.26 7.65
CA VAL A 296 31.23 0.53 6.40
C VAL A 296 30.66 1.92 6.62
N VAL A 297 29.50 2.06 7.27
CA VAL A 297 28.92 3.35 7.60
C VAL A 297 29.83 4.15 8.52
N ALA A 298 30.39 3.53 9.56
CA ALA A 298 31.31 4.18 10.49
C ALA A 298 32.58 4.71 9.78
N ALA A 299 33.13 3.97 8.80
CA ALA A 299 34.25 4.43 7.99
C ALA A 299 33.91 5.69 7.19
N ALA A 300 32.75 5.71 6.53
CA ALA A 300 32.28 6.90 5.80
C ALA A 300 32.06 8.11 6.71
N ARG A 301 31.44 7.89 7.88
CA ARG A 301 31.12 8.97 8.84
C ARG A 301 32.33 9.67 9.47
N LYS A 302 33.54 9.12 9.31
CA LYS A 302 34.79 9.84 9.66
C LYS A 302 35.03 11.06 8.75
N HIS A 303 34.45 11.07 7.54
CA HIS A 303 34.78 12.03 6.50
C HIS A 303 33.56 12.79 5.95
N THR A 304 32.32 12.30 6.15
CA THR A 304 31.13 12.91 5.55
C THR A 304 29.83 12.59 6.31
N ASP A 305 28.91 13.58 6.30
CA ASP A 305 27.52 13.42 6.72
C ASP A 305 26.58 13.19 5.53
N LYS A 306 27.10 13.11 4.30
CA LYS A 306 26.30 12.85 3.11
C LYS A 306 25.60 11.50 3.17
N PRO A 307 24.43 11.32 2.54
CA PRO A 307 23.64 10.09 2.58
C PRO A 307 24.44 8.85 2.17
N ILE A 308 24.29 7.78 2.95
CA ILE A 308 24.79 6.44 2.63
C ILE A 308 23.61 5.63 2.11
N ILE A 309 23.72 5.17 0.87
CA ILE A 309 22.68 4.48 0.12
C ILE A 309 23.10 3.02 -0.02
N TYR A 310 22.34 2.10 0.56
CA TYR A 310 22.59 0.68 0.40
C TYR A 310 21.87 0.12 -0.83
N ASP A 311 22.65 -0.36 -1.77
CA ASP A 311 22.16 -0.96 -3.02
C ASP A 311 21.93 -2.45 -2.84
N HIS A 312 20.66 -2.82 -2.57
CA HIS A 312 20.25 -4.22 -2.38
C HIS A 312 19.88 -4.92 -3.69
N GLN A 313 19.86 -4.23 -4.83
CA GLN A 313 19.37 -4.78 -6.10
C GLN A 313 20.08 -6.10 -6.52
N LYS A 314 21.37 -6.24 -6.21
CA LYS A 314 22.16 -7.43 -6.54
C LYS A 314 21.75 -8.67 -5.75
N ALA A 315 21.13 -8.50 -4.58
CA ALA A 315 20.58 -9.57 -3.76
C ALA A 315 19.06 -9.76 -3.97
N GLY A 316 18.37 -8.78 -4.60
CA GLY A 316 16.94 -8.79 -4.83
C GLY A 316 16.14 -8.52 -3.55
N THR A 317 14.84 -8.83 -3.61
CA THR A 317 13.93 -8.84 -2.46
C THR A 317 13.49 -10.27 -2.15
N ASP A 318 13.01 -10.50 -0.92
CA ASP A 318 12.54 -11.78 -0.44
C ASP A 318 10.99 -11.73 -0.25
N ILE A 319 10.41 -12.61 0.54
CA ILE A 319 8.97 -12.62 0.85
C ILE A 319 8.55 -11.38 1.64
N PRO A 320 7.24 -11.02 1.67
CA PRO A 320 6.75 -9.82 2.36
C PRO A 320 7.19 -9.72 3.83
N ASP A 321 7.12 -10.82 4.59
CA ASP A 321 7.38 -10.83 6.03
C ASP A 321 8.84 -10.48 6.40
N THR A 322 9.80 -10.76 5.53
CA THR A 322 11.22 -10.45 5.76
C THR A 322 11.52 -8.95 5.66
N GLY A 323 10.65 -8.16 5.01
CA GLY A 323 10.80 -6.72 4.91
C GLY A 323 10.95 -6.01 6.26
N LYS A 324 10.22 -6.47 7.29
CA LYS A 324 10.33 -5.94 8.65
C LYS A 324 11.74 -6.14 9.25
N ASN A 325 12.30 -7.34 9.05
CA ASN A 325 13.64 -7.66 9.54
C ASN A 325 14.71 -6.89 8.78
N TYR A 326 14.57 -6.82 7.46
CA TYR A 326 15.44 -6.04 6.60
C TYR A 326 15.48 -4.58 7.01
N ALA A 327 14.35 -3.90 7.10
CA ALA A 327 14.24 -2.49 7.46
C ALA A 327 14.87 -2.20 8.84
N ARG A 328 14.64 -3.07 9.84
CA ARG A 328 15.27 -2.98 11.15
C ARG A 328 16.79 -3.09 11.06
N THR A 329 17.30 -4.06 10.30
CA THR A 329 18.74 -4.28 10.13
C THR A 329 19.39 -3.08 9.44
N MET A 330 18.79 -2.55 8.39
CA MET A 330 19.29 -1.37 7.68
C MET A 330 19.33 -0.14 8.59
N LYS A 331 18.25 0.12 9.33
CA LYS A 331 18.21 1.25 10.28
C LYS A 331 19.29 1.14 11.34
N ASN A 332 19.44 -0.04 11.92
CA ASN A 332 20.45 -0.27 12.96
C ASN A 332 21.90 -0.19 12.43
N SER A 333 22.12 -0.40 11.15
CA SER A 333 23.43 -0.27 10.52
C SER A 333 23.83 1.18 10.23
N GLY A 334 22.89 2.14 10.35
CA GLY A 334 23.13 3.56 10.12
C GLY A 334 23.08 3.99 8.66
N VAL A 335 22.60 3.14 7.73
CA VAL A 335 22.30 3.58 6.35
C VAL A 335 21.09 4.51 6.34
N ASP A 336 21.08 5.49 5.44
CA ASP A 336 20.01 6.48 5.33
C ASP A 336 18.94 6.07 4.33
N THR A 337 19.36 5.33 3.29
CA THR A 337 18.54 5.04 2.11
C THR A 337 18.78 3.63 1.62
N VAL A 338 17.72 2.96 1.16
CA VAL A 338 17.77 1.62 0.57
C VAL A 338 17.26 1.63 -0.87
N ILE A 339 17.87 0.81 -1.72
CA ILE A 339 17.43 0.58 -3.10
C ILE A 339 16.77 -0.78 -3.18
N PHE A 340 15.55 -0.85 -3.72
CA PHE A 340 14.82 -2.08 -3.99
C PHE A 340 14.65 -2.35 -5.47
N PHE A 341 14.80 -3.61 -5.86
CA PHE A 341 14.33 -4.18 -7.12
C PHE A 341 13.35 -5.31 -6.79
N PRO A 342 12.05 -5.02 -6.65
CA PRO A 342 11.07 -5.91 -6.01
C PRO A 342 10.54 -6.99 -6.96
N GLN A 343 11.42 -7.76 -7.60
CA GLN A 343 11.10 -8.82 -8.56
C GLN A 343 10.32 -9.99 -7.92
N ALA A 344 10.31 -10.10 -6.60
CA ALA A 344 9.55 -11.12 -5.87
C ALA A 344 8.02 -10.88 -5.90
N GLY A 345 7.56 -9.71 -6.38
CA GLY A 345 6.16 -9.44 -6.63
C GLY A 345 5.57 -8.25 -5.86
N PRO A 346 4.33 -7.86 -6.20
CA PRO A 346 3.72 -6.61 -5.73
C PRO A 346 3.47 -6.54 -4.22
N GLU A 347 3.16 -7.66 -3.56
CA GLU A 347 2.98 -7.66 -2.10
C GLU A 347 4.31 -7.56 -1.36
N THR A 348 5.37 -8.19 -1.87
CA THR A 348 6.73 -8.00 -1.34
C THR A 348 7.14 -6.53 -1.46
N GLU A 349 6.91 -5.92 -2.62
CA GLU A 349 7.23 -4.52 -2.86
C GLU A 349 6.55 -3.60 -1.84
N ARG A 350 5.23 -3.73 -1.68
CA ARG A 350 4.47 -2.94 -0.71
C ARG A 350 4.96 -3.14 0.71
N ALA A 351 5.16 -4.38 1.12
CA ALA A 351 5.57 -4.69 2.48
C ALA A 351 6.97 -4.13 2.79
N TRP A 352 7.92 -4.27 1.86
CA TRP A 352 9.27 -3.78 2.06
C TRP A 352 9.33 -2.24 2.05
N ILE A 353 8.59 -1.58 1.15
CA ILE A 353 8.43 -0.12 1.16
C ILE A 353 7.84 0.34 2.49
N TYR A 354 6.70 -0.25 2.91
CA TYR A 354 6.04 0.10 4.16
C TYR A 354 6.98 -0.01 5.36
N HIS A 355 7.67 -1.14 5.51
CA HIS A 355 8.57 -1.35 6.64
C HIS A 355 9.81 -0.45 6.62
N ALA A 356 10.33 -0.11 5.45
CA ALA A 356 11.42 0.86 5.33
C ALA A 356 10.98 2.25 5.78
N LEU A 357 9.83 2.73 5.29
CA LEU A 357 9.23 4.00 5.70
C LEU A 357 8.92 4.04 7.21
N ASP A 358 8.35 2.97 7.75
CA ASP A 358 8.04 2.84 9.19
C ASP A 358 9.29 2.93 10.09
N LYS A 359 10.47 2.61 9.54
CA LYS A 359 11.77 2.77 10.21
C LYS A 359 12.45 4.11 9.94
N GLY A 360 11.82 4.99 9.16
CA GLY A 360 12.40 6.28 8.77
C GLY A 360 13.62 6.12 7.86
N LEU A 361 13.60 5.10 6.98
CA LEU A 361 14.53 4.96 5.87
C LEU A 361 13.96 5.64 4.63
N ASN A 362 14.81 6.27 3.84
CA ASN A 362 14.45 6.65 2.50
C ASN A 362 14.46 5.43 1.57
N VAL A 363 13.59 5.45 0.55
CA VAL A 363 13.44 4.32 -0.38
C VAL A 363 13.63 4.82 -1.81
N ILE A 364 14.44 4.10 -2.58
CA ILE A 364 14.58 4.24 -4.03
C ILE A 364 14.16 2.91 -4.66
N VAL A 365 13.31 2.95 -5.69
CA VAL A 365 12.84 1.73 -6.35
C VAL A 365 13.32 1.67 -7.79
N GLY A 366 13.79 0.51 -8.22
CA GLY A 366 14.15 0.20 -9.60
C GLY A 366 13.35 -0.99 -10.13
N GLY A 367 13.17 -1.02 -11.45
CA GLY A 367 12.49 -2.10 -12.17
C GLY A 367 13.17 -2.46 -13.50
N ARG A 368 14.13 -1.65 -13.96
CA ARG A 368 14.88 -1.87 -15.22
C ARG A 368 16.39 -1.80 -14.97
N MET A 369 17.12 -2.70 -15.61
CA MET A 369 18.56 -2.84 -15.45
C MET A 369 19.34 -2.31 -16.66
N THR A 370 20.61 -1.97 -16.43
CA THR A 370 21.53 -1.46 -17.46
C THR A 370 22.06 -2.55 -18.39
N HIS A 371 22.23 -3.78 -17.91
CA HIS A 371 22.73 -4.91 -18.69
C HIS A 371 21.69 -5.43 -19.69
N PRO A 372 22.11 -6.10 -20.78
CA PRO A 372 21.21 -6.72 -21.75
C PRO A 372 20.52 -7.97 -21.18
N ALA A 373 19.47 -8.42 -21.87
CA ALA A 373 18.73 -9.64 -21.54
C ALA A 373 18.10 -9.63 -20.12
N TYR A 374 17.65 -8.48 -19.66
CA TYR A 374 16.86 -8.35 -18.44
C TYR A 374 15.36 -8.48 -18.72
N ALA A 375 14.82 -7.63 -19.59
CA ALA A 375 13.42 -7.67 -19.99
C ALA A 375 13.17 -8.69 -21.11
N VAL A 376 11.91 -9.16 -21.21
CA VAL A 376 11.50 -10.12 -22.27
C VAL A 376 11.79 -9.59 -23.66
N SER A 377 11.56 -8.30 -23.92
CA SER A 377 11.92 -7.63 -25.17
C SER A 377 13.43 -7.66 -25.49
N GLU A 378 14.24 -7.85 -24.48
CA GLU A 378 15.71 -7.98 -24.58
C GLU A 378 16.19 -9.44 -24.52
N GLY A 379 15.26 -10.42 -24.48
CA GLY A 379 15.57 -11.84 -24.30
C GLY A 379 15.74 -12.30 -22.85
N GLY A 380 15.30 -11.50 -21.87
CA GLY A 380 15.35 -11.79 -20.44
C GLY A 380 14.09 -12.46 -19.91
N PHE A 381 13.95 -12.49 -18.56
CA PHE A 381 12.86 -13.17 -17.88
C PHE A 381 11.76 -12.23 -17.35
N ILE A 382 12.06 -10.94 -17.15
CA ILE A 382 11.11 -9.98 -16.59
C ILE A 382 10.29 -9.40 -17.74
N THR A 383 8.95 -9.46 -17.64
CA THR A 383 8.08 -8.83 -18.63
C THR A 383 8.28 -7.32 -18.61
N ASP A 384 8.19 -6.68 -19.78
CA ASP A 384 8.36 -5.22 -19.89
C ASP A 384 7.33 -4.47 -19.03
N GLU A 385 6.07 -4.93 -19.03
CA GLU A 385 5.01 -4.36 -18.20
C GLU A 385 5.26 -4.62 -16.70
N GLY A 386 5.68 -5.82 -16.31
CA GLY A 386 6.02 -6.12 -14.91
C GLY A 386 7.17 -5.25 -14.38
N ALA A 387 8.14 -4.93 -15.24
CA ALA A 387 9.20 -3.99 -14.90
C ALA A 387 8.67 -2.56 -14.68
N LEU A 388 7.68 -2.12 -15.46
CA LEU A 388 7.02 -0.82 -15.29
C LEU A 388 6.06 -0.81 -14.09
N ASP A 389 5.44 -1.95 -13.76
CA ASP A 389 4.57 -2.09 -12.59
C ASP A 389 5.32 -1.88 -11.28
N MET A 390 6.59 -2.27 -11.17
CA MET A 390 7.41 -1.96 -10.00
C MET A 390 7.51 -0.44 -9.75
N TYR A 391 7.71 0.37 -10.79
CA TYR A 391 7.70 1.83 -10.65
C TYR A 391 6.32 2.40 -10.33
N ARG A 392 5.28 1.84 -10.95
CA ARG A 392 3.89 2.25 -10.74
C ARG A 392 3.42 2.00 -9.30
N ILE A 393 3.74 0.82 -8.76
CA ILE A 393 3.40 0.45 -7.38
C ILE A 393 4.14 1.34 -6.39
N ALA A 394 5.44 1.58 -6.61
CA ALA A 394 6.23 2.48 -5.78
C ALA A 394 5.69 3.92 -5.81
N ALA A 395 5.37 4.45 -6.99
CA ALA A 395 4.76 5.78 -7.15
C ALA A 395 3.42 5.87 -6.40
N ARG A 396 2.58 4.84 -6.51
CA ARG A 396 1.32 4.71 -5.76
C ARG A 396 1.54 4.68 -4.25
N ALA A 397 2.65 4.10 -3.78
CA ALA A 397 3.04 4.09 -2.37
C ALA A 397 3.64 5.44 -1.89
N GLY A 398 3.69 6.45 -2.75
CA GLY A 398 4.23 7.78 -2.44
C GLY A 398 5.74 7.90 -2.59
N ILE A 399 6.40 6.92 -3.21
CA ILE A 399 7.84 7.00 -3.53
C ILE A 399 8.02 7.91 -4.74
N ASN A 400 8.95 8.85 -4.65
CA ASN A 400 9.33 9.74 -5.72
C ASN A 400 10.76 9.51 -6.24
N ASN A 401 11.50 8.55 -5.67
CA ASN A 401 12.89 8.27 -5.98
C ASN A 401 13.02 6.94 -6.75
N PHE A 402 13.62 6.95 -7.94
CA PHE A 402 13.65 5.80 -8.83
C PHE A 402 15.02 5.56 -9.45
N VAL A 403 15.49 4.29 -9.43
CA VAL A 403 16.66 3.87 -10.21
C VAL A 403 16.23 3.58 -11.65
N VAL A 404 16.93 4.18 -12.61
CA VAL A 404 16.70 3.97 -14.05
C VAL A 404 18.02 3.72 -14.78
N PRO A 405 18.02 2.94 -15.90
CA PRO A 405 19.25 2.64 -16.63
C PRO A 405 19.73 3.86 -17.43
N GLY A 406 20.84 4.48 -17.01
CA GLY A 406 21.40 5.70 -17.62
C GLY A 406 21.89 5.51 -19.07
N ASN A 407 22.14 4.26 -19.48
CA ASN A 407 22.50 3.93 -20.86
C ASN A 407 21.30 3.64 -21.77
N LYS A 408 20.05 3.77 -21.26
CA LYS A 408 18.80 3.51 -22.00
C LYS A 408 17.84 4.72 -21.88
N PRO A 409 18.08 5.85 -22.58
CA PRO A 409 17.24 7.06 -22.45
C PRO A 409 15.75 6.85 -22.71
N ASP A 410 15.39 5.97 -23.66
CA ASP A 410 13.97 5.65 -23.96
C ASP A 410 13.29 4.98 -22.77
N VAL A 411 14.02 4.15 -22.01
CA VAL A 411 13.48 3.54 -20.78
C VAL A 411 13.27 4.59 -19.69
N ILE A 412 14.18 5.56 -19.55
CA ILE A 412 14.02 6.68 -18.61
C ILE A 412 12.72 7.44 -18.92
N LYS A 413 12.47 7.71 -20.21
CA LYS A 413 11.22 8.36 -20.65
C LYS A 413 9.98 7.55 -20.31
N GLN A 414 9.98 6.24 -20.61
CA GLN A 414 8.86 5.34 -20.29
C GLN A 414 8.56 5.32 -18.78
N VAL A 415 9.60 5.22 -17.96
CA VAL A 415 9.44 5.23 -16.49
C VAL A 415 8.88 6.57 -16.02
N ARG A 416 9.37 7.69 -16.58
CA ARG A 416 8.82 9.01 -16.27
C ARG A 416 7.33 9.06 -16.58
N ASP A 417 6.94 8.70 -17.81
CA ASP A 417 5.54 8.77 -18.25
C ASP A 417 4.63 7.95 -17.30
N VAL A 418 5.08 6.77 -16.88
CA VAL A 418 4.35 5.89 -15.94
C VAL A 418 4.22 6.52 -14.54
N VAL A 419 5.29 7.10 -14.01
CA VAL A 419 5.32 7.66 -12.65
C VAL A 419 4.53 8.98 -12.58
N GLU A 420 4.67 9.84 -13.60
CA GLU A 420 3.92 11.09 -13.70
C GLU A 420 2.42 10.85 -13.88
N ALA A 421 2.02 9.78 -14.56
CA ALA A 421 0.61 9.36 -14.66
C ALA A 421 -0.02 8.99 -13.31
N GLU A 422 0.80 8.59 -12.33
CA GLU A 422 0.37 8.37 -10.95
C GLU A 422 0.42 9.66 -10.08
N GLY A 423 0.73 10.82 -10.69
CA GLY A 423 0.77 12.12 -10.02
C GLY A 423 2.04 12.39 -9.21
N VAL A 424 3.11 11.63 -9.45
CA VAL A 424 4.39 11.76 -8.75
C VAL A 424 5.42 12.46 -9.64
N SER A 425 6.09 13.49 -9.10
CA SER A 425 7.22 14.15 -9.76
C SER A 425 8.51 13.40 -9.42
N PRO A 426 9.13 12.65 -10.37
CA PRO A 426 10.23 11.74 -10.08
C PRO A 426 11.57 12.43 -9.81
N VAL A 427 12.40 11.78 -9.00
CA VAL A 427 13.85 11.99 -8.86
C VAL A 427 14.53 10.73 -9.38
N PHE A 428 15.39 10.87 -10.38
CA PHE A 428 16.03 9.73 -11.01
C PHE A 428 17.47 9.52 -10.57
N TYR A 429 17.80 8.25 -10.30
CA TYR A 429 19.13 7.76 -9.94
C TYR A 429 19.60 6.83 -11.04
N ALA A 430 20.61 7.21 -11.79
CA ALA A 430 20.96 6.48 -13.00
C ALA A 430 22.41 5.94 -12.96
N PRO A 431 22.59 4.61 -12.87
CA PRO A 431 23.84 3.93 -13.17
C PRO A 431 23.98 3.67 -14.68
N GLY A 432 25.19 3.24 -15.09
CA GLY A 432 25.43 2.75 -16.46
C GLY A 432 26.20 3.71 -17.35
N PHE A 433 26.93 4.64 -16.73
CA PHE A 433 27.79 5.57 -17.46
C PHE A 433 29.21 5.02 -17.66
N ILE A 434 29.90 5.53 -18.68
CA ILE A 434 31.30 5.24 -19.05
C ILE A 434 31.48 3.78 -19.45
N ALA A 435 31.60 2.87 -18.50
CA ALA A 435 31.89 1.46 -18.76
C ALA A 435 30.75 0.70 -19.48
N GLN A 436 29.53 1.23 -19.45
CA GLN A 436 28.36 0.65 -20.10
C GLN A 436 27.83 1.52 -21.26
N GLY A 437 28.63 2.52 -21.69
CA GLY A 437 28.36 3.33 -22.89
C GLY A 437 27.36 4.48 -22.71
N GLY A 438 26.81 4.69 -21.51
CA GLY A 438 25.92 5.82 -21.23
C GLY A 438 26.68 7.14 -21.11
N LYS A 439 26.03 8.26 -21.49
CA LYS A 439 26.51 9.63 -21.29
C LYS A 439 25.63 10.32 -20.25
N ILE A 440 26.24 10.90 -19.22
CA ILE A 440 25.53 11.56 -18.12
C ILE A 440 24.60 12.68 -18.66
N GLU A 441 25.10 13.54 -19.55
CA GLU A 441 24.32 14.61 -20.17
C GLU A 441 23.06 14.10 -20.92
N ALA A 442 23.18 12.99 -21.67
CA ALA A 442 22.08 12.44 -22.43
C ALA A 442 20.96 11.89 -21.51
N ALA A 443 21.35 11.19 -20.46
CA ALA A 443 20.44 10.71 -19.44
C ALA A 443 19.80 11.87 -18.65
N ALA A 444 20.58 12.84 -18.20
CA ALA A 444 20.11 14.00 -17.47
C ALA A 444 19.09 14.83 -18.26
N LYS A 445 19.29 14.99 -19.58
CA LYS A 445 18.35 15.69 -20.45
C LYS A 445 16.96 15.04 -20.50
N VAL A 446 16.92 13.71 -20.55
CA VAL A 446 15.68 12.94 -20.55
C VAL A 446 15.11 12.80 -19.14
N ALA A 447 15.96 12.69 -18.13
CA ALA A 447 15.56 12.58 -16.73
C ALA A 447 14.92 13.86 -16.13
N GLY A 448 15.19 15.04 -16.67
CA GLY A 448 14.64 16.32 -16.21
C GLY A 448 15.49 16.98 -15.11
N ASP A 449 14.84 17.83 -14.30
CA ASP A 449 15.56 18.72 -13.38
C ASP A 449 16.16 18.00 -12.18
N ARG A 450 15.53 16.90 -11.73
CA ARG A 450 15.98 16.14 -10.56
C ARG A 450 16.64 14.81 -10.98
N PHE A 451 17.99 14.83 -10.97
CA PHE A 451 18.77 13.73 -11.52
C PHE A 451 20.08 13.50 -10.76
N HIS A 452 20.37 12.25 -10.43
CA HIS A 452 21.61 11.84 -9.78
C HIS A 452 22.30 10.75 -10.59
N GLY A 453 23.50 11.05 -11.10
CA GLY A 453 24.32 10.10 -11.85
C GLY A 453 25.09 9.18 -10.89
N ILE A 454 24.92 7.86 -11.01
CA ILE A 454 25.68 6.88 -10.22
C ILE A 454 26.90 6.45 -11.03
N VAL A 455 28.10 6.82 -10.57
CA VAL A 455 29.36 6.58 -11.25
C VAL A 455 30.28 5.69 -10.41
N GLY A 456 30.68 4.54 -10.92
CA GLY A 456 31.54 3.58 -10.23
C GLY A 456 33.00 3.71 -10.65
N ARG A 457 33.45 2.83 -11.56
CA ARG A 457 34.85 2.69 -12.01
C ARG A 457 35.49 4.01 -12.50
N GLY A 458 34.71 4.91 -13.08
CA GLY A 458 35.20 6.23 -13.50
C GLY A 458 35.75 7.07 -12.36
N ILE A 459 35.34 6.81 -11.11
CA ILE A 459 35.85 7.52 -9.92
C ILE A 459 36.83 6.62 -9.16
N TYR A 460 36.39 5.43 -8.69
CA TYR A 460 37.21 4.66 -7.76
C TYR A 460 38.45 3.97 -8.38
N GLN A 461 38.53 3.86 -9.71
CA GLN A 461 39.73 3.38 -10.42
C GLN A 461 40.60 4.51 -10.96
N ALA A 462 40.21 5.76 -10.79
CA ALA A 462 41.00 6.91 -11.23
C ALA A 462 42.28 7.05 -10.36
N LYS A 463 43.37 7.53 -10.98
CA LYS A 463 44.61 7.85 -10.25
C LYS A 463 44.39 8.96 -9.22
N ASP A 464 43.54 9.91 -9.57
CA ASP A 464 43.12 11.04 -8.75
C ASP A 464 41.59 10.98 -8.69
N MET A 465 41.07 10.46 -7.59
CA MET A 465 39.62 10.28 -7.40
C MET A 465 38.93 11.61 -7.21
N HIS A 466 39.61 12.62 -6.60
CA HIS A 466 39.08 13.97 -6.44
C HIS A 466 38.87 14.65 -7.81
N ALA A 467 39.91 14.65 -8.64
CA ALA A 467 39.83 15.26 -9.98
C ALA A 467 38.78 14.57 -10.85
N ALA A 468 38.66 13.23 -10.79
CA ALA A 468 37.63 12.46 -11.49
C ALA A 468 36.22 12.80 -10.99
N ALA A 469 36.02 12.95 -9.69
CA ALA A 469 34.76 13.40 -9.13
C ALA A 469 34.34 14.78 -9.58
N VAL A 470 35.27 15.74 -9.60
CA VAL A 470 35.07 17.11 -10.14
C VAL A 470 34.69 17.06 -11.62
N GLU A 471 35.40 16.27 -12.43
CA GLU A 471 35.10 16.12 -13.86
C GLU A 471 33.67 15.60 -14.08
N HIS A 472 33.27 14.52 -13.37
CA HIS A 472 31.95 13.96 -13.54
C HIS A 472 30.84 14.86 -13.03
N THR A 473 31.05 15.59 -11.94
CA THR A 473 30.05 16.53 -11.41
C THR A 473 29.86 17.75 -12.31
N SER A 474 30.89 18.15 -13.09
CA SER A 474 30.78 19.25 -14.06
C SER A 474 29.92 18.94 -15.29
N GLN A 475 29.53 17.68 -15.49
CA GLN A 475 28.70 17.24 -16.61
C GLN A 475 27.16 17.29 -16.29
N LEU A 476 26.77 17.79 -15.13
CA LEU A 476 25.38 17.79 -14.65
C LEU A 476 24.68 19.15 -14.79
#